data_f36234b8b2a6a153eff44f131a7ae8f1
#
_entry.id   f36234b8b2a6a153eff44f131a7ae8f1
#
_cell.length_a   1.000
_cell.length_b   1.000
_cell.length_c   1.000
_cell.angle_alpha   90.00
_cell.angle_beta   90.00
_cell.angle_gamma   90.00
#
_symmetry.space_group_name_H-M   'P 1'
#
loop_
_entity.id
_entity.type
_entity.pdbx_description
1 polymer ?
#
loop_
_entity_poly.entity_id
_entity_poly.type
_entity_poly.pdbx_seq_one_letter_code
_entity_poly.pdbx_strand_id
1 'polypeptide(L)'
;MKNSYRRDCLLGVLSGALMLVGDLCLSVIPASAWDSGLFLREAYLSGSYPAWRLPLLLGTGVLGMALSYFTVRAARAQIRPECRRLRWLITVSGAVYVSSAGVIHLLIGSLADWTSTLGPLLGREETAALVLGQYQRLTAALILPYLGMIVLILASFWAVASGRSILPRKMALVHMLVWQIVFAGIPDLRQALGAEISTWDFVLSQGSGNAALLLWMLASALSANRTVKGGIENA
;
A
#
# COMPACT_ATOMS: atom_id res chain seq x y z
N MET A 1 -24.78 11.09 -7.55
CA MET A 1 -23.36 11.32 -7.13
C MET A 1 -22.99 10.64 -5.81
N LYS A 2 -23.77 10.76 -4.72
CA LYS A 2 -23.41 10.19 -3.39
C LYS A 2 -23.25 8.66 -3.40
N ASN A 3 -24.15 7.92 -4.04
CA ASN A 3 -24.06 6.45 -4.09
C ASN A 3 -22.84 5.93 -4.86
N SER A 4 -22.43 6.64 -5.94
CA SER A 4 -21.24 6.26 -6.71
C SER A 4 -19.95 6.51 -5.91
N TYR A 5 -19.85 7.64 -5.21
CA TYR A 5 -18.70 7.94 -4.34
C TYR A 5 -18.53 6.91 -3.23
N ARG A 6 -19.62 6.58 -2.49
CA ARG A 6 -19.57 5.56 -1.44
C ARG A 6 -19.17 4.19 -1.99
N ARG A 7 -19.72 3.79 -3.15
CA ARG A 7 -19.35 2.54 -3.83
C ARG A 7 -17.87 2.52 -4.17
N ASP A 8 -17.35 3.62 -4.74
CA ASP A 8 -15.94 3.74 -5.10
C ASP A 8 -15.03 3.64 -3.85
N CYS A 9 -15.43 4.24 -2.71
CA CYS A 9 -14.72 4.07 -1.44
C CYS A 9 -14.75 2.61 -0.96
N LEU A 10 -15.89 1.90 -1.02
CA LEU A 10 -15.98 0.50 -0.61
C LEU A 10 -15.16 -0.43 -1.50
N LEU A 11 -15.11 -0.16 -2.81
CA LEU A 11 -14.21 -0.89 -3.72
C LEU A 11 -12.74 -0.55 -3.42
N GLY A 12 -12.45 0.67 -2.97
CA GLY A 12 -11.13 1.05 -2.44
C GLY A 12 -10.77 0.31 -1.14
N VAL A 13 -11.73 0.07 -0.25
CA VAL A 13 -11.53 -0.80 0.93
C VAL A 13 -11.16 -2.22 0.49
N LEU A 14 -11.89 -2.78 -0.47
CA LEU A 14 -11.60 -4.11 -1.01
C LEU A 14 -10.22 -4.16 -1.69
N SER A 15 -9.86 -3.11 -2.43
CA SER A 15 -8.53 -2.95 -3.02
C SER A 15 -7.43 -3.03 -1.95
N GLY A 16 -7.52 -2.19 -0.92
CA GLY A 16 -6.57 -2.17 0.19
C GLY A 16 -6.50 -3.51 0.94
N ALA A 17 -7.64 -4.16 1.16
CA ALA A 17 -7.70 -5.46 1.83
C ALA A 17 -7.01 -6.56 1.01
N LEU A 18 -7.24 -6.62 -0.30
CA LEU A 18 -6.60 -7.62 -1.17
C LEU A 18 -5.09 -7.41 -1.25
N MET A 19 -4.64 -6.16 -1.43
CA MET A 19 -3.20 -5.86 -1.44
C MET A 19 -2.56 -6.17 -0.09
N LEU A 20 -3.24 -5.88 1.03
CA LEU A 20 -2.75 -6.23 2.36
C LEU A 20 -2.62 -7.75 2.55
N VAL A 21 -3.55 -8.56 2.02
CA VAL A 21 -3.40 -10.03 2.01
C VAL A 21 -2.14 -10.45 1.28
N GLY A 22 -1.82 -9.81 0.14
CA GLY A 22 -0.56 -10.03 -0.57
C GLY A 22 0.66 -9.72 0.31
N ASP A 23 0.67 -8.55 0.98
CA ASP A 23 1.76 -8.18 1.89
C ASP A 23 1.91 -9.16 3.06
N LEU A 24 0.79 -9.64 3.61
CA LEU A 24 0.80 -10.65 4.68
C LEU A 24 1.37 -11.98 4.23
N CYS A 25 1.19 -12.35 2.97
CA CYS A 25 1.84 -13.55 2.41
C CYS A 25 3.36 -13.46 2.44
N LEU A 26 3.93 -12.25 2.30
CA LEU A 26 5.37 -12.02 2.41
C LEU A 26 5.85 -11.88 3.86
N SER A 27 5.08 -11.18 4.69
CA SER A 27 5.56 -10.71 5.99
C SER A 27 5.30 -11.67 7.15
N VAL A 28 4.20 -12.43 7.11
CA VAL A 28 3.81 -13.36 8.19
C VAL A 28 4.59 -14.66 8.07
N ILE A 29 5.89 -14.59 8.33
CA ILE A 29 6.81 -15.72 8.47
C ILE A 29 7.72 -15.44 9.68
N PRO A 30 8.24 -16.47 10.37
CA PRO A 30 9.11 -16.26 11.53
C PRO A 30 10.27 -15.31 11.18
N ALA A 31 10.51 -14.35 12.05
CA ALA A 31 11.67 -13.46 11.93
C ALA A 31 12.94 -14.15 12.41
N SER A 32 14.05 -13.82 11.78
CA SER A 32 15.39 -14.27 12.14
C SER A 32 16.30 -13.05 12.27
N ALA A 33 17.36 -13.14 13.09
CA ALA A 33 18.38 -12.12 13.20
C ALA A 33 19.13 -11.86 11.88
N TRP A 34 19.01 -12.77 10.92
CA TRP A 34 19.61 -12.67 9.59
C TRP A 34 18.72 -12.01 8.54
N ASP A 35 17.48 -11.74 8.88
CA ASP A 35 16.52 -11.16 7.93
C ASP A 35 16.95 -9.74 7.56
N SER A 36 17.02 -9.47 6.25
CA SER A 36 17.30 -8.15 5.73
C SER A 36 16.40 -7.84 4.54
N GLY A 37 15.61 -6.78 4.66
CA GLY A 37 14.67 -6.37 3.63
C GLY A 37 13.49 -7.32 3.41
N LEU A 38 12.73 -7.08 2.33
CA LEU A 38 11.45 -7.70 2.05
C LEU A 38 11.56 -9.17 1.60
N PHE A 39 12.61 -9.51 0.89
CA PHE A 39 12.77 -10.80 0.20
C PHE A 39 14.03 -11.55 0.60
N LEU A 40 14.92 -10.96 1.41
CA LEU A 40 16.12 -11.64 1.96
C LEU A 40 15.85 -12.07 3.40
N ARG A 41 14.98 -13.05 3.56
CA ARG A 41 14.62 -13.61 4.86
C ARG A 41 15.06 -15.06 4.93
N GLU A 42 15.41 -15.51 6.15
CA GLU A 42 15.86 -16.88 6.39
C GLU A 42 14.91 -17.93 5.84
N ALA A 43 13.59 -17.71 6.00
CA ALA A 43 12.56 -18.62 5.49
C ALA A 43 12.58 -18.75 3.97
N TYR A 44 12.95 -17.69 3.23
CA TYR A 44 13.13 -17.78 1.79
C TYR A 44 14.44 -18.50 1.44
N LEU A 45 15.55 -18.06 2.05
CA LEU A 45 16.88 -18.59 1.77
C LEU A 45 17.01 -20.09 2.09
N SER A 46 16.28 -20.58 3.08
CA SER A 46 16.24 -22.01 3.44
C SER A 46 15.26 -22.84 2.59
N GLY A 47 14.49 -22.19 1.69
CA GLY A 47 13.44 -22.87 0.92
C GLY A 47 12.22 -23.28 1.75
N SER A 48 12.09 -22.80 2.98
CA SER A 48 10.95 -23.12 3.85
C SER A 48 9.70 -22.23 3.61
N TYR A 49 9.78 -21.31 2.64
CA TYR A 49 8.64 -20.47 2.25
C TYR A 49 7.55 -21.29 1.55
N PRO A 50 6.30 -21.28 2.05
CA PRO A 50 5.25 -22.12 1.48
C PRO A 50 4.86 -21.72 0.06
N ALA A 51 4.96 -22.63 -0.90
CA ALA A 51 4.75 -22.37 -2.32
C ALA A 51 3.35 -21.80 -2.66
N TRP A 52 2.31 -22.11 -1.86
CA TRP A 52 0.95 -21.58 -2.07
C TRP A 52 0.83 -20.08 -1.85
N ARG A 53 1.77 -19.48 -1.11
CA ARG A 53 1.72 -18.05 -0.80
C ARG A 53 2.00 -17.17 -2.01
N LEU A 54 2.87 -17.61 -2.92
CA LEU A 54 3.20 -16.84 -4.12
C LEU A 54 1.99 -16.61 -5.04
N PRO A 55 1.24 -17.64 -5.49
CA PRO A 55 0.06 -17.42 -6.32
C PRO A 55 -1.00 -16.55 -5.60
N LEU A 56 -1.15 -16.72 -4.30
CA LEU A 56 -2.08 -15.88 -3.53
C LEU A 56 -1.64 -14.40 -3.50
N LEU A 57 -0.35 -14.14 -3.24
CA LEU A 57 0.24 -12.80 -3.28
C LEU A 57 0.04 -12.14 -4.64
N LEU A 58 0.39 -12.85 -5.71
CA LEU A 58 0.28 -12.33 -7.08
C LEU A 58 -1.19 -12.07 -7.45
N GLY A 59 -2.07 -13.02 -7.18
CA GLY A 59 -3.50 -12.91 -7.49
C GLY A 59 -4.16 -11.74 -6.73
N THR A 60 -3.97 -11.68 -5.42
CA THR A 60 -4.56 -10.63 -4.59
C THR A 60 -3.93 -9.26 -4.85
N GLY A 61 -2.61 -9.20 -5.07
CA GLY A 61 -1.90 -7.97 -5.40
C GLY A 61 -2.38 -7.38 -6.74
N VAL A 62 -2.41 -8.17 -7.81
CA VAL A 62 -2.86 -7.71 -9.13
C VAL A 62 -4.33 -7.30 -9.11
N LEU A 63 -5.21 -8.10 -8.48
CA LEU A 63 -6.63 -7.77 -8.38
C LEU A 63 -6.85 -6.52 -7.52
N GLY A 64 -6.15 -6.41 -6.39
CA GLY A 64 -6.19 -5.23 -5.54
C GLY A 64 -5.76 -3.97 -6.29
N MET A 65 -4.68 -4.06 -7.09
CA MET A 65 -4.23 -2.94 -7.93
C MET A 65 -5.25 -2.55 -9.00
N ALA A 66 -5.87 -3.50 -9.67
CA ALA A 66 -6.94 -3.19 -10.63
C ALA A 66 -8.09 -2.42 -9.95
N LEU A 67 -8.47 -2.83 -8.73
CA LEU A 67 -9.50 -2.15 -7.93
C LEU A 67 -9.05 -0.77 -7.42
N SER A 68 -7.74 -0.47 -7.37
CA SER A 68 -7.23 0.87 -7.02
C SER A 68 -7.69 1.98 -7.96
N TYR A 69 -8.15 1.63 -9.15
CA TYR A 69 -8.87 2.57 -10.04
C TYR A 69 -10.03 3.26 -9.31
N PHE A 70 -10.79 2.54 -8.51
CA PHE A 70 -11.90 3.10 -7.73
C PHE A 70 -11.42 3.99 -6.60
N THR A 71 -10.27 3.69 -6.01
CA THR A 71 -9.59 4.56 -5.02
C THR A 71 -9.26 5.92 -5.63
N VAL A 72 -8.68 5.93 -6.84
CA VAL A 72 -8.35 7.18 -7.56
C VAL A 72 -9.63 7.96 -7.90
N ARG A 73 -10.69 7.28 -8.34
CA ARG A 73 -11.99 7.91 -8.59
C ARG A 73 -12.57 8.54 -7.32
N ALA A 74 -12.51 7.83 -6.20
CA ALA A 74 -12.95 8.35 -4.90
C ALA A 74 -12.12 9.56 -4.48
N ALA A 75 -10.79 9.48 -4.56
CA ALA A 75 -9.88 10.59 -4.25
C ALA A 75 -10.18 11.83 -5.12
N ARG A 76 -10.37 11.65 -6.43
CA ARG A 76 -10.78 12.74 -7.33
C ARG A 76 -12.15 13.33 -6.96
N ALA A 77 -13.12 12.48 -6.59
CA ALA A 77 -14.46 12.93 -6.20
C ALA A 77 -14.47 13.68 -4.87
N GLN A 78 -13.49 13.46 -4.00
CA GLN A 78 -13.30 14.22 -2.76
C GLN A 78 -12.90 15.68 -3.01
N ILE A 79 -12.29 15.99 -4.15
CA ILE A 79 -11.80 17.34 -4.45
C ILE A 79 -12.94 18.21 -4.96
N ARG A 80 -13.06 19.42 -4.41
CA ARG A 80 -14.07 20.39 -4.83
C ARG A 80 -13.96 20.70 -6.33
N PRO A 81 -15.09 20.84 -7.05
CA PRO A 81 -15.11 21.05 -8.50
C PRO A 81 -14.29 22.25 -8.99
N GLU A 82 -14.24 23.31 -8.21
CA GLU A 82 -13.50 24.54 -8.50
C GLU A 82 -11.98 24.35 -8.47
N CYS A 83 -11.48 23.33 -7.76
CA CYS A 83 -10.05 23.00 -7.67
C CYS A 83 -9.58 22.14 -8.86
N ARG A 84 -9.80 22.63 -10.10
CA ARG A 84 -9.54 21.87 -11.35
C ARG A 84 -8.12 21.33 -11.46
N ARG A 85 -7.10 22.13 -11.13
CA ARG A 85 -5.69 21.72 -11.21
C ARG A 85 -5.39 20.54 -10.27
N LEU A 86 -5.93 20.59 -9.06
CA LEU A 86 -5.74 19.53 -8.06
C LEU A 86 -6.46 18.24 -8.48
N ARG A 87 -7.67 18.35 -9.04
CA ARG A 87 -8.38 17.21 -9.61
C ARG A 87 -7.63 16.58 -10.77
N TRP A 88 -7.04 17.40 -11.63
CA TRP A 88 -6.20 16.92 -12.73
C TRP A 88 -4.96 16.20 -12.19
N LEU A 89 -4.25 16.80 -11.23
CA LEU A 89 -3.06 16.21 -10.60
C LEU A 89 -3.37 14.82 -10.00
N ILE A 90 -4.47 14.69 -9.23
CA ILE A 90 -4.91 13.41 -8.67
C ILE A 90 -5.25 12.40 -9.77
N THR A 91 -5.87 12.86 -10.86
CA THR A 91 -6.22 11.95 -11.98
C THR A 91 -4.96 11.42 -12.67
N VAL A 92 -3.99 12.29 -12.98
CA VAL A 92 -2.77 11.89 -13.70
C VAL A 92 -1.88 11.03 -12.82
N SER A 93 -1.60 11.47 -11.57
CA SER A 93 -0.79 10.69 -10.64
C SER A 93 -1.44 9.33 -10.30
N GLY A 94 -2.76 9.32 -10.16
CA GLY A 94 -3.52 8.09 -9.96
C GLY A 94 -3.50 7.16 -11.18
N ALA A 95 -3.57 7.70 -12.38
CA ALA A 95 -3.47 6.90 -13.61
C ALA A 95 -2.07 6.28 -13.73
N VAL A 96 -1.00 7.06 -13.47
CA VAL A 96 0.38 6.55 -13.42
C VAL A 96 0.50 5.45 -12.38
N TYR A 97 0.01 5.67 -11.16
CA TYR A 97 0.03 4.66 -10.10
C TYR A 97 -0.68 3.37 -10.52
N VAL A 98 -1.95 3.43 -10.92
CA VAL A 98 -2.75 2.23 -11.25
C VAL A 98 -2.19 1.47 -12.44
N SER A 99 -1.68 2.16 -13.47
CA SER A 99 -1.15 1.50 -14.67
C SER A 99 0.21 0.81 -14.45
N SER A 100 0.97 1.23 -13.44
CA SER A 100 2.34 0.75 -13.24
C SER A 100 2.56 -0.02 -11.93
N ALA A 101 1.74 0.18 -10.90
CA ALA A 101 2.00 -0.38 -9.58
C ALA A 101 1.74 -1.89 -9.48
N GLY A 102 1.00 -2.48 -10.43
CA GLY A 102 0.90 -3.95 -10.55
C GLY A 102 2.28 -4.61 -10.70
N VAL A 103 3.23 -3.91 -11.32
CA VAL A 103 4.63 -4.35 -11.46
C VAL A 103 5.31 -4.53 -10.09
N ILE A 104 4.94 -3.74 -9.08
CA ILE A 104 5.55 -3.83 -7.73
C ILE A 104 5.27 -5.20 -7.12
N HIS A 105 4.00 -5.63 -7.08
CA HIS A 105 3.63 -6.94 -6.52
C HIS A 105 4.24 -8.10 -7.31
N LEU A 106 4.22 -8.00 -8.65
CA LEU A 106 4.86 -9.01 -9.51
C LEU A 106 6.36 -9.11 -9.23
N LEU A 107 7.05 -7.96 -9.16
CA LEU A 107 8.49 -7.93 -8.97
C LEU A 107 8.90 -8.44 -7.59
N ILE A 108 8.29 -7.93 -6.52
CA ILE A 108 8.63 -8.33 -5.16
C ILE A 108 8.29 -9.83 -4.94
N GLY A 109 7.15 -10.28 -5.45
CA GLY A 109 6.78 -11.70 -5.41
C GLY A 109 7.77 -12.58 -6.16
N SER A 110 8.21 -12.17 -7.35
CA SER A 110 9.22 -12.92 -8.12
C SER A 110 10.57 -12.96 -7.43
N LEU A 111 11.00 -11.86 -6.80
CA LEU A 111 12.25 -11.85 -6.04
C LEU A 111 12.19 -12.78 -4.83
N ALA A 112 11.06 -12.85 -4.12
CA ALA A 112 10.86 -13.77 -3.01
C ALA A 112 10.88 -15.26 -3.50
N ASP A 113 10.26 -15.53 -4.64
CA ASP A 113 10.27 -16.85 -5.28
C ASP A 113 11.67 -17.27 -5.71
N TRP A 114 12.40 -16.38 -6.37
CA TRP A 114 13.81 -16.66 -6.75
C TRP A 114 14.68 -16.90 -5.51
N THR A 115 14.52 -16.11 -4.46
CA THR A 115 15.26 -16.34 -3.20
C THR A 115 14.95 -17.72 -2.62
N SER A 116 13.66 -18.11 -2.63
CA SER A 116 13.23 -19.41 -2.10
C SER A 116 13.69 -20.60 -2.97
N THR A 117 13.80 -20.41 -4.27
CA THR A 117 14.24 -21.44 -5.20
C THR A 117 15.77 -21.58 -5.23
N LEU A 118 16.49 -20.45 -5.24
CA LEU A 118 17.94 -20.43 -5.38
C LEU A 118 18.68 -20.65 -4.07
N GLY A 119 18.10 -20.22 -2.94
CA GLY A 119 18.73 -20.29 -1.63
C GLY A 119 19.23 -21.68 -1.26
N PRO A 120 18.41 -22.75 -1.40
CA PRO A 120 18.84 -24.13 -1.14
C PRO A 120 19.91 -24.65 -2.11
N LEU A 121 20.00 -24.09 -3.32
CA LEU A 121 20.89 -24.53 -4.38
C LEU A 121 22.27 -23.87 -4.32
N LEU A 122 22.29 -22.56 -4.11
CA LEU A 122 23.50 -21.74 -4.20
C LEU A 122 24.04 -21.32 -2.83
N GLY A 123 23.22 -21.45 -1.79
CA GLY A 123 23.54 -20.93 -0.48
C GLY A 123 23.19 -19.43 -0.35
N ARG A 124 23.32 -18.92 0.87
CA ARG A 124 22.82 -17.59 1.29
C ARG A 124 23.51 -16.45 0.56
N GLU A 125 24.83 -16.41 0.57
CA GLU A 125 25.59 -15.26 0.09
C GLU A 125 25.43 -15.06 -1.41
N GLU A 126 25.55 -16.15 -2.18
CA GLU A 126 25.44 -16.10 -3.61
C GLU A 126 23.99 -15.76 -4.06
N THR A 127 23.01 -16.35 -3.40
CA THR A 127 21.59 -16.02 -3.66
C THR A 127 21.30 -14.56 -3.33
N ALA A 128 21.78 -14.05 -2.19
CA ALA A 128 21.59 -12.66 -1.80
C ALA A 128 22.23 -11.71 -2.82
N ALA A 129 23.44 -11.98 -3.28
CA ALA A 129 24.13 -11.18 -4.29
C ALA A 129 23.35 -11.13 -5.61
N LEU A 130 22.87 -12.29 -6.09
CA LEU A 130 22.08 -12.36 -7.31
C LEU A 130 20.75 -11.61 -7.19
N VAL A 131 19.99 -11.83 -6.12
CA VAL A 131 18.67 -11.23 -5.93
C VAL A 131 18.78 -9.72 -5.71
N LEU A 132 19.75 -9.25 -4.92
CA LEU A 132 20.03 -7.81 -4.77
C LEU A 132 20.46 -7.16 -6.09
N GLY A 133 21.31 -7.84 -6.87
CA GLY A 133 21.71 -7.37 -8.18
C GLY A 133 20.52 -7.21 -9.14
N GLN A 134 19.57 -8.14 -9.11
CA GLN A 134 18.35 -8.03 -9.89
C GLN A 134 17.43 -6.91 -9.37
N TYR A 135 17.23 -6.82 -8.06
CA TYR A 135 16.47 -5.74 -7.45
C TYR A 135 17.00 -4.36 -7.86
N GLN A 136 18.30 -4.14 -7.80
CA GLN A 136 18.93 -2.89 -8.19
C GLN A 136 18.67 -2.54 -9.67
N ARG A 137 18.79 -3.51 -10.57
CA ARG A 137 18.50 -3.32 -12.01
C ARG A 137 17.05 -2.95 -12.26
N LEU A 138 16.12 -3.54 -11.49
CA LEU A 138 14.68 -3.35 -11.64
C LEU A 138 14.15 -2.14 -10.85
N THR A 139 14.96 -1.55 -9.95
CA THR A 139 14.56 -0.38 -9.14
C THR A 139 14.13 0.79 -10.03
N ALA A 140 14.77 0.98 -11.18
CA ALA A 140 14.37 2.01 -12.13
C ALA A 140 12.91 1.90 -12.59
N ALA A 141 12.42 0.66 -12.78
CA ALA A 141 11.02 0.42 -13.14
C ALA A 141 10.03 0.75 -12.01
N LEU A 142 10.50 0.75 -10.75
CA LEU A 142 9.69 1.08 -9.58
C LEU A 142 9.55 2.58 -9.31
N ILE A 143 10.44 3.41 -9.86
CA ILE A 143 10.43 4.87 -9.63
C ILE A 143 9.08 5.47 -10.06
N LEU A 144 8.60 5.13 -11.24
CA LEU A 144 7.38 5.71 -11.81
C LEU A 144 6.13 5.39 -10.98
N PRO A 145 5.83 4.13 -10.61
CA PRO A 145 4.69 3.82 -9.73
C PRO A 145 4.80 4.49 -8.36
N TYR A 146 5.97 4.50 -7.74
CA TYR A 146 6.16 5.17 -6.45
C TYR A 146 5.97 6.67 -6.53
N LEU A 147 6.48 7.32 -7.59
CA LEU A 147 6.28 8.75 -7.80
C LEU A 147 4.79 9.08 -7.98
N GLY A 148 4.07 8.30 -8.80
CA GLY A 148 2.62 8.43 -8.96
C GLY A 148 1.87 8.29 -7.63
N MET A 149 2.23 7.29 -6.83
CA MET A 149 1.65 7.05 -5.51
C MET A 149 1.92 8.21 -4.54
N ILE A 150 3.17 8.66 -4.43
CA ILE A 150 3.57 9.76 -3.53
C ILE A 150 2.82 11.04 -3.88
N VAL A 151 2.77 11.41 -5.15
CA VAL A 151 2.06 12.60 -5.60
C VAL A 151 0.56 12.49 -5.32
N LEU A 152 -0.05 11.32 -5.57
CA LEU A 152 -1.45 11.06 -5.26
C LEU A 152 -1.75 11.23 -3.77
N ILE A 153 -0.93 10.64 -2.90
CA ILE A 153 -1.09 10.70 -1.44
C ILE A 153 -0.94 12.14 -0.93
N LEU A 154 0.13 12.84 -1.33
CA LEU A 154 0.40 14.20 -0.89
C LEU A 154 -0.65 15.18 -1.39
N ALA A 155 -1.08 15.07 -2.65
CA ALA A 155 -2.11 15.92 -3.23
C ALA A 155 -3.47 15.71 -2.55
N SER A 156 -3.84 14.46 -2.26
CA SER A 156 -5.10 14.16 -1.55
C SER A 156 -5.07 14.63 -0.10
N PHE A 157 -3.96 14.42 0.61
CA PHE A 157 -3.77 14.94 1.97
C PHE A 157 -3.88 16.47 2.01
N TRP A 158 -3.14 17.15 1.13
CA TRP A 158 -3.18 18.61 1.01
C TRP A 158 -4.59 19.12 0.74
N ALA A 159 -5.34 18.45 -0.13
CA ALA A 159 -6.72 18.82 -0.42
C ALA A 159 -7.61 18.81 0.83
N VAL A 160 -7.49 17.78 1.65
CA VAL A 160 -8.27 17.65 2.89
C VAL A 160 -7.80 18.68 3.92
N ALA A 161 -6.51 18.77 4.19
CA ALA A 161 -5.93 19.65 5.19
C ALA A 161 -6.20 21.14 4.89
N SER A 162 -6.13 21.55 3.61
CA SER A 162 -6.38 22.93 3.18
C SER A 162 -7.88 23.28 3.01
N GLY A 163 -8.80 22.31 3.20
CA GLY A 163 -10.24 22.51 3.01
C GLY A 163 -10.67 22.59 1.54
N ARG A 164 -9.83 22.13 0.60
CA ARG A 164 -10.16 22.00 -0.84
C ARG A 164 -10.88 20.70 -1.19
N SER A 165 -11.20 19.91 -0.17
CA SER A 165 -11.98 18.68 -0.23
C SER A 165 -13.42 18.91 0.23
N ILE A 166 -14.32 18.01 -0.17
CA ILE A 166 -15.67 17.90 0.39
C ILE A 166 -15.67 17.29 1.79
N LEU A 167 -14.56 16.65 2.18
CA LEU A 167 -14.37 16.10 3.52
C LEU A 167 -13.97 17.21 4.49
N PRO A 168 -14.38 17.15 5.78
CA PRO A 168 -13.97 18.12 6.78
C PRO A 168 -12.47 18.02 7.05
N ARG A 169 -11.81 19.16 7.36
CA ARG A 169 -10.35 19.23 7.60
C ARG A 169 -9.84 18.23 8.64
N LYS A 170 -10.63 17.96 9.69
CA LYS A 170 -10.28 16.96 10.72
C LYS A 170 -10.04 15.54 10.15
N MET A 171 -10.57 15.23 8.97
CA MET A 171 -10.27 13.97 8.29
C MET A 171 -8.82 13.84 7.84
N ALA A 172 -8.04 14.94 7.81
CA ALA A 172 -6.60 14.86 7.58
C ALA A 172 -5.87 14.03 8.64
N LEU A 173 -6.35 14.01 9.89
CA LEU A 173 -5.78 13.22 10.99
C LEU A 173 -5.94 11.69 10.80
N VAL A 174 -6.94 11.28 10.02
CA VAL A 174 -7.18 9.86 9.68
C VAL A 174 -6.87 9.57 8.21
N HIS A 175 -6.14 10.48 7.54
CA HIS A 175 -5.71 10.28 6.16
C HIS A 175 -4.66 9.17 6.06
N MET A 176 -4.63 8.46 4.92
CA MET A 176 -3.69 7.37 4.70
C MET A 176 -2.22 7.76 4.91
N LEU A 177 -1.83 9.00 4.62
CA LEU A 177 -0.48 9.51 4.89
C LEU A 177 -0.10 9.39 6.37
N VAL A 178 -1.01 9.77 7.27
CA VAL A 178 -0.78 9.73 8.73
C VAL A 178 -0.65 8.28 9.19
N TRP A 179 -1.57 7.41 8.79
CA TRP A 179 -1.52 6.00 9.15
C TRP A 179 -0.29 5.29 8.59
N GLN A 180 0.11 5.63 7.36
CA GLN A 180 1.32 5.06 6.77
C GLN A 180 2.57 5.45 7.56
N ILE A 181 2.71 6.71 7.97
CA ILE A 181 3.82 7.18 8.81
C ILE A 181 3.80 6.47 10.16
N VAL A 182 2.63 6.36 10.79
CA VAL A 182 2.49 5.68 12.09
C VAL A 182 2.89 4.20 11.99
N PHE A 183 2.32 3.46 11.03
CA PHE A 183 2.60 2.03 10.91
C PHE A 183 4.05 1.75 10.50
N ALA A 184 4.59 2.50 9.54
CA ALA A 184 5.97 2.32 9.11
C ALA A 184 6.99 2.78 10.17
N GLY A 185 6.66 3.76 10.99
CA GLY A 185 7.55 4.27 12.04
C GLY A 185 7.60 3.40 13.31
N ILE A 186 6.62 2.51 13.54
CA ILE A 186 6.63 1.64 14.74
C ILE A 186 7.84 0.69 14.75
N PRO A 187 8.20 -0.03 13.67
CA PRO A 187 9.38 -0.88 13.64
C PRO A 187 10.66 -0.11 13.95
N ASP A 188 10.86 1.05 13.32
CA ASP A 188 12.05 1.88 13.55
C ASP A 188 12.16 2.35 15.00
N LEU A 189 11.03 2.78 15.58
CA LEU A 189 10.97 3.19 16.99
C LEU A 189 11.29 2.02 17.93
N ARG A 190 10.73 0.84 17.68
CA ARG A 190 11.02 -0.36 18.47
C ARG A 190 12.51 -0.73 18.45
N GLN A 191 13.13 -0.71 17.26
CA GLN A 191 14.55 -0.99 17.11
C GLN A 191 15.41 0.08 17.80
N ALA A 192 15.05 1.36 17.68
CA ALA A 192 15.73 2.45 18.38
C ALA A 192 15.67 2.32 19.91
N LEU A 193 14.62 1.66 20.43
CA LEU A 193 14.46 1.33 21.85
C LEU A 193 15.12 0.00 22.25
N GLY A 194 15.89 -0.64 21.36
CA GLY A 194 16.62 -1.87 21.62
C GLY A 194 15.77 -3.15 21.55
N ALA A 195 14.56 -3.09 20.96
CA ALA A 195 13.75 -4.28 20.75
C ALA A 195 14.33 -5.13 19.61
N GLU A 196 14.30 -6.46 19.78
CA GLU A 196 14.65 -7.39 18.72
C GLU A 196 13.67 -7.32 17.55
N ILE A 197 14.17 -7.60 16.34
CA ILE A 197 13.36 -7.68 15.13
C ILE A 197 12.33 -8.82 15.27
N SER A 198 11.09 -8.52 15.00
CA SER A 198 9.98 -9.45 15.09
C SER A 198 9.22 -9.59 13.77
N THR A 199 8.42 -10.64 13.64
CA THR A 199 7.50 -10.81 12.51
C THR A 199 6.57 -9.59 12.35
N TRP A 200 6.15 -8.98 13.46
CA TRP A 200 5.29 -7.80 13.42
C TRP A 200 5.97 -6.56 12.82
N ASP A 201 7.28 -6.42 12.97
CA ASP A 201 8.01 -5.31 12.35
C ASP A 201 7.97 -5.43 10.83
N PHE A 202 8.08 -6.64 10.28
CA PHE A 202 7.90 -6.88 8.84
C PHE A 202 6.46 -6.66 8.39
N VAL A 203 5.46 -7.12 9.17
CA VAL A 203 4.04 -6.90 8.88
C VAL A 203 3.72 -5.41 8.81
N LEU A 204 4.18 -4.63 9.77
CA LEU A 204 3.94 -3.20 9.83
C LEU A 204 4.70 -2.45 8.72
N SER A 205 5.95 -2.80 8.48
CA SER A 205 6.75 -2.17 7.42
C SER A 205 6.16 -2.42 6.03
N GLN A 206 5.83 -3.67 5.70
CA GLN A 206 5.35 -4.06 4.38
C GLN A 206 3.88 -3.71 4.15
N GLY A 207 3.03 -3.96 5.15
CA GLY A 207 1.59 -3.75 5.05
C GLY A 207 1.13 -2.32 5.31
N SER A 208 2.03 -1.40 5.74
CA SER A 208 1.67 -0.05 6.17
C SER A 208 0.85 0.73 5.15
N GLY A 209 1.26 0.73 3.89
CA GLY A 209 0.61 1.47 2.81
C GLY A 209 -0.81 0.97 2.53
N ASN A 210 -0.97 -0.34 2.44
CA ASN A 210 -2.25 -0.98 2.12
C ASN A 210 -3.22 -0.96 3.30
N ALA A 211 -2.73 -1.12 4.54
CA ALA A 211 -3.52 -0.94 5.76
C ALA A 211 -4.00 0.52 5.90
N ALA A 212 -3.11 1.48 5.66
CA ALA A 212 -3.45 2.90 5.68
C ALA A 212 -4.50 3.27 4.62
N LEU A 213 -4.37 2.72 3.40
CA LEU A 213 -5.34 2.90 2.33
C LEU A 213 -6.72 2.35 2.71
N LEU A 214 -6.76 1.12 3.26
CA LEU A 214 -7.98 0.48 3.73
C LEU A 214 -8.69 1.35 4.76
N LEU A 215 -7.99 1.79 5.79
CA LEU A 215 -8.54 2.64 6.86
C LEU A 215 -9.04 3.98 6.31
N TRP A 216 -8.29 4.62 5.40
CA TRP A 216 -8.69 5.88 4.77
C TRP A 216 -9.96 5.73 3.93
N MET A 217 -10.03 4.69 3.10
CA MET A 217 -11.22 4.43 2.27
C MET A 217 -12.44 4.11 3.12
N LEU A 218 -12.28 3.35 4.21
CA LEU A 218 -13.34 3.07 5.17
C LEU A 218 -13.84 4.34 5.86
N ALA A 219 -12.94 5.17 6.37
CA ALA A 219 -13.28 6.45 7.00
C ALA A 219 -14.01 7.38 6.01
N SER A 220 -13.58 7.41 4.75
CA SER A 220 -14.21 8.18 3.67
C SER A 220 -15.62 7.68 3.36
N ALA A 221 -15.83 6.35 3.31
CA ALA A 221 -17.15 5.75 3.09
C ALA A 221 -18.12 6.05 4.23
N LEU A 222 -17.64 6.01 5.49
CA LEU A 222 -18.44 6.32 6.68
C LEU A 222 -18.78 7.82 6.76
N SER A 223 -17.87 8.70 6.37
CA SER A 223 -18.11 10.14 6.32
C SER A 223 -19.21 10.51 5.31
N ALA A 224 -19.28 9.81 4.18
CA ALA A 224 -20.33 10.01 3.19
C ALA A 224 -21.77 9.77 3.73
N ASN A 225 -21.92 8.89 4.72
CA ASN A 225 -23.21 8.60 5.34
C ASN A 225 -23.68 9.71 6.30
N ARG A 226 -22.76 10.38 7.02
CA ARG A 226 -23.11 11.42 8.00
C ARG A 226 -23.63 12.71 7.37
N THR A 227 -23.10 13.07 6.20
CA THR A 227 -23.60 14.22 5.43
C THR A 227 -25.04 14.04 4.93
N VAL A 228 -25.58 12.81 4.89
CA VAL A 228 -26.97 12.53 4.52
C VAL A 228 -27.91 12.75 5.71
N LYS A 229 -27.53 12.36 6.92
CA LYS A 229 -28.39 12.48 8.11
C LYS A 229 -28.51 13.93 8.58
N GLY A 230 -27.41 14.70 8.58
CA GLY A 230 -27.44 16.11 8.99
C GLY A 230 -28.14 17.07 8.01
N GLY A 231 -28.38 16.65 6.76
CA GLY A 231 -29.15 17.45 5.79
C GLY A 231 -30.66 17.21 5.84
N ILE A 232 -31.11 16.19 6.56
CA ILE A 232 -32.56 15.89 6.75
C ILE A 232 -33.09 16.56 8.04
N GLU A 233 -32.22 16.80 9.02
CA GLU A 233 -32.62 17.47 10.28
C GLU A 233 -32.67 19.01 10.19
N ASN A 234 -32.18 19.61 9.10
CA ASN A 234 -32.18 21.08 8.89
C ASN A 234 -33.00 21.50 7.64
N ALA A 235 -33.89 20.68 7.14
CA ALA A 235 -34.87 20.98 6.10
C ALA A 235 -36.30 20.80 6.63
#